data_a9a7fc3053370dfd3ef1b1641d55999c
#
_entry.id   a9a7fc3053370dfd3ef1b1641d55999c
#
_cell.length_a   1.000
_cell.length_b   1.000
_cell.length_c   1.000
_cell.angle_alpha   90.00
_cell.angle_beta   90.00
_cell.angle_gamma   90.00
#
_symmetry.space_group_name_H-M   'P 1'
#
loop_
_entity.id
_entity.type
_entity.pdbx_description
1 polymer ?
#
loop_
_entity_poly.entity_id
_entity_poly.type
_entity_poly.pdbx_seq_one_letter_code
_entity_poly.pdbx_strand_id
1 'polypeptide(L)'
;QFLGWRWIFLINLPLMVISFIICLVCLDLQERKEKAKIDYLGALISMATLFSLTLGLVQGRDWGWTSFNILTLLISSAVLLILFILWEKGCQDPMVPLNLFKNKEFTGSAIAIILSNVFLVAVTVVLPTYFTRVQSKTELEAALLVTPITAMIFIFSPLAAFIIDKLGPRLVIASGFTLMVAAYI
;
A
#
# COMPACT_ATOMS: atom_id res chain seq x y z
N GLN A 1 -25.76 9.54 -14.01
CA GLN A 1 -26.42 10.00 -12.75
C GLN A 1 -27.55 9.06 -12.28
N PHE A 2 -27.81 7.92 -12.95
CA PHE A 2 -28.93 7.01 -12.61
C PHE A 2 -28.62 6.02 -11.50
N LEU A 3 -27.36 5.82 -11.15
CA LEU A 3 -26.92 4.88 -10.13
C LEU A 3 -26.28 5.68 -8.98
N GLY A 4 -26.90 5.71 -7.81
CA GLY A 4 -26.39 6.43 -6.65
C GLY A 4 -25.04 5.88 -6.16
N TRP A 5 -24.32 6.62 -5.32
CA TRP A 5 -23.02 6.26 -4.74
C TRP A 5 -22.97 4.84 -4.12
N ARG A 6 -24.11 4.29 -3.72
CA ARG A 6 -24.24 2.94 -3.17
C ARG A 6 -23.84 1.84 -4.17
N TRP A 7 -24.02 2.07 -5.47
CA TRP A 7 -23.62 1.11 -6.50
C TRP A 7 -22.11 0.90 -6.60
N ILE A 8 -21.31 1.89 -6.17
CA ILE A 8 -19.85 1.75 -6.11
C ILE A 8 -19.46 0.62 -5.15
N PHE A 9 -20.20 0.45 -4.06
CA PHE A 9 -19.98 -0.64 -3.10
C PHE A 9 -20.63 -1.94 -3.56
N LEU A 10 -21.84 -1.86 -4.13
CA LEU A 10 -22.58 -3.04 -4.57
C LEU A 10 -21.87 -3.80 -5.70
N ILE A 11 -21.17 -3.11 -6.60
CA ILE A 11 -20.40 -3.77 -7.67
C ILE A 11 -19.23 -4.62 -7.15
N ASN A 12 -18.73 -4.32 -5.96
CA ASN A 12 -17.68 -5.12 -5.33
C ASN A 12 -18.21 -6.44 -4.74
N LEU A 13 -19.50 -6.52 -4.37
CA LEU A 13 -20.08 -7.73 -3.79
C LEU A 13 -19.99 -8.95 -4.72
N PRO A 14 -20.43 -8.90 -5.99
CA PRO A 14 -20.28 -10.04 -6.89
C PRO A 14 -18.81 -10.42 -7.11
N LEU A 15 -17.91 -9.46 -7.20
CA LEU A 15 -16.48 -9.73 -7.34
C LEU A 15 -15.91 -10.44 -6.10
N MET A 16 -16.31 -10.01 -4.91
CA MET A 16 -15.91 -10.66 -3.66
C MET A 16 -16.47 -12.09 -3.57
N VAL A 17 -17.72 -12.30 -3.94
CA VAL A 17 -18.33 -13.65 -3.95
C VAL A 17 -17.61 -14.57 -4.95
N ILE A 18 -17.33 -14.09 -6.15
CA ILE A 18 -16.59 -14.85 -7.16
C ILE A 18 -15.19 -15.21 -6.64
N SER A 19 -14.46 -14.22 -6.11
CA SER A 19 -13.13 -14.43 -5.53
C SER A 19 -13.16 -15.45 -4.38
N PHE A 20 -14.17 -15.38 -3.52
CA PHE A 20 -14.36 -16.31 -2.42
C PHE A 20 -14.62 -17.75 -2.91
N ILE A 21 -15.48 -17.91 -3.93
CA ILE A 21 -15.76 -19.22 -4.53
C ILE A 21 -14.49 -19.79 -5.19
N ILE A 22 -13.75 -18.98 -5.95
CA ILE A 22 -12.48 -19.39 -6.56
C ILE A 22 -11.49 -19.83 -5.46
N CYS A 23 -11.41 -19.08 -4.37
CA CYS A 23 -10.54 -19.41 -3.24
C CYS A 23 -10.92 -20.77 -2.63
N LEU A 24 -12.22 -21.03 -2.42
CA LEU A 24 -12.69 -22.31 -1.85
C LEU A 24 -12.45 -23.51 -2.79
N VAL A 25 -12.53 -23.29 -4.10
CA VAL A 25 -12.40 -24.38 -5.08
C VAL A 25 -10.94 -24.65 -5.45
N CYS A 26 -10.14 -23.58 -5.58
CA CYS A 26 -8.76 -23.69 -6.07
C CYS A 26 -7.71 -23.83 -4.96
N LEU A 27 -8.01 -23.40 -3.74
CA LEU A 27 -7.09 -23.59 -2.63
C LEU A 27 -7.28 -25.00 -2.03
N ASP A 28 -6.35 -25.90 -2.36
CA ASP A 28 -6.22 -27.16 -1.65
C ASP A 28 -5.57 -26.88 -0.30
N LEU A 29 -6.40 -26.76 0.74
CA LEU A 29 -6.00 -26.47 2.11
C LEU A 29 -5.32 -27.67 2.80
N GLN A 30 -4.51 -28.44 2.08
CA GLN A 30 -3.57 -29.37 2.68
C GLN A 30 -2.38 -28.61 3.29
N GLU A 31 -2.67 -27.52 4.01
CA GLU A 31 -1.63 -26.88 4.80
C GLU A 31 -1.16 -27.84 5.88
N ARG A 32 0.13 -28.18 5.86
CA ARG A 32 0.83 -28.60 7.07
C ARG A 32 0.50 -27.59 8.15
N LYS A 33 -0.28 -28.01 9.13
CA LYS A 33 -0.54 -27.24 10.36
C LYS A 33 0.78 -27.13 11.14
N GLU A 34 1.71 -26.34 10.64
CA GLU A 34 2.74 -25.81 11.50
C GLU A 34 2.03 -24.91 12.50
N LYS A 35 2.12 -25.28 13.77
CA LYS A 35 1.56 -24.49 14.87
C LYS A 35 2.39 -23.21 15.02
N ALA A 36 2.34 -22.33 14.03
CA ALA A 36 2.90 -21.00 14.17
C ALA A 36 2.16 -20.30 15.32
N LYS A 37 2.89 -19.90 16.33
CA LYS A 37 2.33 -19.12 17.43
C LYS A 37 2.12 -17.71 16.91
N ILE A 38 0.90 -17.21 17.02
CA ILE A 38 0.58 -15.84 16.64
C ILE A 38 1.17 -14.91 17.70
N ASP A 39 2.00 -13.97 17.29
CA ASP A 39 2.52 -12.92 18.17
C ASP A 39 1.46 -11.81 18.37
N TYR A 40 0.53 -12.05 19.31
CA TYR A 40 -0.52 -11.11 19.65
C TYR A 40 0.01 -9.78 20.18
N LEU A 41 1.14 -9.81 20.90
CA LEU A 41 1.70 -8.59 21.48
C LEU A 41 2.40 -7.74 20.41
N GLY A 42 3.18 -8.35 19.53
CA GLY A 42 3.75 -7.67 18.36
C GLY A 42 2.66 -7.07 17.48
N ALA A 43 1.56 -7.81 17.22
CA ALA A 43 0.42 -7.31 16.47
C ALA A 43 -0.24 -6.11 17.14
N LEU A 44 -0.42 -6.13 18.46
CA LEU A 44 -1.02 -5.01 19.20
C LEU A 44 -0.12 -3.76 19.17
N ILE A 45 1.18 -3.93 19.40
CA ILE A 45 2.14 -2.81 19.36
C ILE A 45 2.21 -2.21 17.95
N SER A 46 2.29 -3.04 16.91
CA SER A 46 2.32 -2.57 15.52
C SER A 46 1.04 -1.82 15.14
N MET A 47 -0.12 -2.33 15.55
CA MET A 47 -1.41 -1.66 15.35
C MET A 47 -1.46 -0.30 16.05
N ALA A 48 -1.04 -0.22 17.31
CA ALA A 48 -1.00 1.03 18.06
C ALA A 48 -0.02 2.03 17.44
N THR A 49 1.14 1.56 16.95
CA THR A 49 2.13 2.37 16.24
C THR A 49 1.54 3.00 14.99
N LEU A 50 0.94 2.17 14.11
CA LEU A 50 0.36 2.62 12.86
C LEU A 50 -0.85 3.54 13.09
N PHE A 51 -1.69 3.22 14.08
CA PHE A 51 -2.83 4.06 14.44
C PHE A 51 -2.38 5.46 14.91
N SER A 52 -1.43 5.52 15.84
CA SER A 52 -0.91 6.79 16.35
C SER A 52 -0.25 7.63 15.26
N LEU A 53 0.56 6.98 14.40
CA LEU A 53 1.22 7.65 13.29
C LEU A 53 0.19 8.19 12.29
N THR A 54 -0.73 7.34 11.84
CA THR A 54 -1.73 7.72 10.85
C THR A 54 -2.64 8.84 11.37
N LEU A 55 -3.12 8.71 12.61
CA LEU A 55 -3.95 9.73 13.23
C LEU A 55 -3.20 11.07 13.36
N GLY A 56 -1.94 11.03 13.80
CA GLY A 56 -1.11 12.23 13.88
C GLY A 56 -0.89 12.92 12.55
N LEU A 57 -0.66 12.15 11.48
CA LEU A 57 -0.46 12.70 10.13
C LEU A 57 -1.76 13.23 9.53
N VAL A 58 -2.87 12.54 9.69
CA VAL A 58 -4.18 12.94 9.13
C VAL A 58 -4.72 14.18 9.83
N GLN A 59 -4.66 14.21 11.16
CA GLN A 59 -5.20 15.32 11.95
C GLN A 59 -4.22 16.49 12.12
N GLY A 60 -2.98 16.35 11.64
CA GLY A 60 -1.95 17.37 11.78
C GLY A 60 -2.36 18.74 11.23
N ARG A 61 -3.13 18.76 10.14
CA ARG A 61 -3.65 20.00 9.55
C ARG A 61 -4.74 20.65 10.39
N ASP A 62 -5.67 19.85 10.91
CA ASP A 62 -6.87 20.36 11.61
C ASP A 62 -6.57 20.72 13.06
N TRP A 63 -5.72 19.95 13.74
CA TRP A 63 -5.35 20.20 15.14
C TRP A 63 -4.09 21.07 15.29
N GLY A 64 -3.38 21.34 14.16
CA GLY A 64 -2.13 22.06 14.14
C GLY A 64 -0.92 21.17 14.44
N TRP A 65 0.09 21.23 13.57
CA TRP A 65 1.30 20.39 13.64
C TRP A 65 2.11 20.54 14.93
N THR A 66 1.99 21.70 15.60
CA THR A 66 2.69 22.01 16.85
C THR A 66 1.82 21.78 18.09
N SER A 67 0.59 21.29 17.93
CA SER A 67 -0.31 21.03 19.07
C SER A 67 0.24 19.90 19.93
N PHE A 68 -0.03 19.98 21.24
CA PHE A 68 0.37 18.95 22.19
C PHE A 68 -0.15 17.55 21.78
N ASN A 69 -1.39 17.47 21.27
CA ASN A 69 -2.01 16.23 20.85
C ASN A 69 -1.27 15.58 19.67
N ILE A 70 -0.90 16.36 18.64
CA ILE A 70 -0.16 15.84 17.47
C ILE A 70 1.25 15.42 17.87
N LEU A 71 1.94 16.24 18.67
CA LEU A 71 3.27 15.90 19.15
C LEU A 71 3.26 14.61 19.98
N THR A 72 2.29 14.45 20.88
CA THR A 72 2.16 13.21 21.67
C THR A 72 1.88 11.99 20.79
N LEU A 73 1.04 12.11 19.76
CA LEU A 73 0.76 11.02 18.81
C LEU A 73 2.02 10.63 18.02
N LEU A 74 2.77 11.59 17.50
CA LEU A 74 3.98 11.33 16.73
C LEU A 74 5.10 10.77 17.61
N ILE A 75 5.29 11.31 18.81
CA ILE A 75 6.29 10.79 19.75
C ILE A 75 5.90 9.39 20.21
N SER A 76 4.63 9.15 20.56
CA SER A 76 4.17 7.83 20.96
C SER A 76 4.33 6.80 19.83
N SER A 77 4.06 7.18 18.60
CA SER A 77 4.28 6.27 17.45
C SER A 77 5.76 5.91 17.29
N ALA A 78 6.67 6.86 17.47
CA ALA A 78 8.11 6.60 17.41
C ALA A 78 8.58 5.69 18.57
N VAL A 79 8.09 5.92 19.78
CA VAL A 79 8.39 5.08 20.94
C VAL A 79 7.85 3.67 20.75
N LEU A 80 6.59 3.54 20.31
CA LEU A 80 5.96 2.24 20.03
C LEU A 80 6.69 1.50 18.92
N LEU A 81 7.16 2.18 17.87
CA LEU A 81 7.97 1.57 16.82
C LEU A 81 9.28 0.99 17.36
N ILE A 82 9.95 1.73 18.22
CA ILE A 82 11.18 1.25 18.89
C ILE A 82 10.86 0.02 19.75
N LEU A 83 9.79 0.07 20.54
CA LEU A 83 9.34 -1.07 21.34
C LEU A 83 8.98 -2.28 20.49
N PHE A 84 8.31 -2.07 19.36
CA PHE A 84 8.01 -3.13 18.38
C PHE A 84 9.28 -3.79 17.88
N ILE A 85 10.26 -3.01 17.42
CA ILE A 85 11.54 -3.53 16.92
C ILE A 85 12.31 -4.31 18.01
N LEU A 86 12.29 -3.82 19.25
CA LEU A 86 12.95 -4.50 20.37
C LEU A 86 12.23 -5.82 20.72
N TRP A 87 10.89 -5.82 20.69
CA TRP A 87 10.08 -7.00 20.92
C TRP A 87 10.33 -8.07 19.85
N GLU A 88 10.26 -7.70 18.57
CA GLU A 88 10.48 -8.59 17.42
C GLU A 88 11.88 -9.23 17.43
N LYS A 89 12.90 -8.51 17.93
CA LYS A 89 14.26 -9.07 18.10
C LYS A 89 14.34 -10.18 19.15
N GLY A 90 13.46 -10.14 20.16
CA GLY A 90 13.44 -11.11 21.25
C GLY A 90 12.42 -12.23 21.07
N CYS A 91 11.49 -12.12 20.14
CA CYS A 91 10.43 -13.09 19.91
C CYS A 91 10.96 -14.33 19.18
N GLN A 92 10.50 -15.53 19.61
CA GLN A 92 10.88 -16.79 18.95
C GLN A 92 10.20 -16.97 17.59
N ASP A 93 8.93 -16.55 17.50
CA ASP A 93 8.13 -16.60 16.27
C ASP A 93 7.71 -15.16 15.93
N PRO A 94 8.63 -14.29 15.41
CA PRO A 94 8.36 -12.90 15.16
C PRO A 94 7.37 -12.74 14.01
N MET A 95 6.48 -11.75 14.11
CA MET A 95 5.53 -11.40 13.04
C MET A 95 6.26 -10.87 11.80
N VAL A 96 7.33 -10.10 12.02
CA VAL A 96 8.19 -9.56 10.96
C VAL A 96 9.63 -10.00 11.20
N PRO A 97 10.13 -11.03 10.50
CA PRO A 97 11.50 -11.49 10.70
C PRO A 97 12.50 -10.43 10.24
N LEU A 98 13.00 -9.63 11.19
CA LEU A 98 13.91 -8.50 10.92
C LEU A 98 15.19 -8.90 10.18
N ASN A 99 15.55 -10.18 10.19
CA ASN A 99 16.67 -10.70 9.43
C ASN A 99 16.51 -10.53 7.91
N LEU A 100 15.28 -10.42 7.40
CA LEU A 100 15.01 -10.17 5.98
C LEU A 100 15.61 -8.83 5.54
N PHE A 101 15.61 -7.82 6.41
CA PHE A 101 16.19 -6.51 6.10
C PHE A 101 17.72 -6.50 6.01
N LYS A 102 18.40 -7.57 6.44
CA LYS A 102 19.84 -7.75 6.21
C LYS A 102 20.13 -8.14 4.76
N ASN A 103 19.15 -8.72 4.07
CA ASN A 103 19.29 -9.02 2.64
C ASN A 103 19.09 -7.74 1.82
N LYS A 104 20.14 -7.36 1.09
CA LYS A 104 20.14 -6.14 0.24
C LYS A 104 19.07 -6.19 -0.85
N GLU A 105 18.77 -7.36 -1.39
CA GLU A 105 17.77 -7.53 -2.44
C GLU A 105 16.36 -7.31 -1.87
N PHE A 106 16.07 -7.86 -0.71
CA PHE A 106 14.80 -7.65 0.00
C PHE A 106 14.61 -6.17 0.36
N THR A 107 15.62 -5.56 0.98
CA THR A 107 15.54 -4.15 1.39
C THR A 107 15.42 -3.22 0.19
N GLY A 108 16.16 -3.47 -0.88
CA GLY A 108 16.07 -2.70 -2.12
C GLY A 108 14.68 -2.81 -2.76
N SER A 109 14.11 -4.01 -2.80
CA SER A 109 12.76 -4.23 -3.32
C SER A 109 11.69 -3.56 -2.45
N ALA A 110 11.81 -3.64 -1.13
CA ALA A 110 10.89 -2.99 -0.20
C ALA A 110 10.90 -1.45 -0.38
N ILE A 111 12.08 -0.84 -0.48
CA ILE A 111 12.21 0.60 -0.74
C ILE A 111 11.60 0.95 -2.11
N ALA A 112 11.87 0.17 -3.15
CA ALA A 112 11.32 0.41 -4.47
C ALA A 112 9.78 0.35 -4.46
N ILE A 113 9.19 -0.63 -3.77
CA ILE A 113 7.72 -0.74 -3.61
C ILE A 113 7.16 0.48 -2.88
N ILE A 114 7.77 0.92 -1.78
CA ILE A 114 7.34 2.10 -1.03
C ILE A 114 7.35 3.34 -1.93
N LEU A 115 8.46 3.60 -2.61
CA LEU A 115 8.61 4.76 -3.50
C LEU A 115 7.58 4.72 -4.65
N SER A 116 7.38 3.56 -5.27
CA SER A 116 6.39 3.39 -6.35
C SER A 116 4.98 3.65 -5.86
N ASN A 117 4.62 3.19 -4.65
CA ASN A 117 3.30 3.45 -4.08
C ASN A 117 3.08 4.91 -3.70
N VAL A 118 4.09 5.57 -3.10
CA VAL A 118 4.01 7.03 -2.82
C VAL A 118 3.73 7.80 -4.09
N PHE A 119 4.45 7.46 -5.16
CA PHE A 119 4.27 8.05 -6.46
C PHE A 119 2.87 7.80 -7.05
N LEU A 120 2.41 6.55 -7.04
CA LEU A 120 1.09 6.17 -7.55
C LEU A 120 -0.04 6.91 -6.81
N VAL A 121 0.03 6.95 -5.47
CA VAL A 121 -0.95 7.66 -4.64
C VAL A 121 -0.91 9.16 -4.92
N ALA A 122 0.28 9.76 -5.04
CA ALA A 122 0.41 11.17 -5.38
C ALA A 122 -0.29 11.49 -6.72
N VAL A 123 -0.03 10.69 -7.75
CA VAL A 123 -0.66 10.88 -9.06
C VAL A 123 -2.18 10.69 -9.00
N THR A 124 -2.66 9.63 -8.36
CA THR A 124 -4.10 9.31 -8.30
C THR A 124 -4.90 10.32 -7.48
N VAL A 125 -4.28 11.04 -6.55
CA VAL A 125 -4.94 12.09 -5.76
C VAL A 125 -4.76 13.48 -6.38
N VAL A 126 -3.54 13.81 -6.82
CA VAL A 126 -3.21 15.16 -7.32
C VAL A 126 -3.82 15.42 -8.69
N LEU A 127 -3.77 14.47 -9.62
CA LEU A 127 -4.29 14.69 -10.98
C LEU A 127 -5.80 14.96 -11.02
N PRO A 128 -6.69 14.18 -10.40
CA PRO A 128 -8.12 14.52 -10.38
C PRO A 128 -8.37 15.89 -9.72
N THR A 129 -7.64 16.19 -8.64
CA THR A 129 -7.76 17.48 -7.95
C THR A 129 -7.32 18.63 -8.85
N TYR A 130 -6.27 18.48 -9.61
CA TYR A 130 -5.81 19.45 -10.58
C TYR A 130 -6.85 19.68 -11.69
N PHE A 131 -7.40 18.61 -12.28
CA PHE A 131 -8.40 18.74 -13.33
C PHE A 131 -9.68 19.40 -12.85
N THR A 132 -10.13 19.09 -11.64
CA THR A 132 -11.36 19.67 -11.08
C THR A 132 -11.15 21.11 -10.60
N ARG A 133 -10.04 21.39 -9.89
CA ARG A 133 -9.84 22.70 -9.25
C ARG A 133 -9.16 23.74 -10.15
N VAL A 134 -8.26 23.33 -11.01
CA VAL A 134 -7.49 24.25 -11.87
C VAL A 134 -8.10 24.34 -13.27
N GLN A 135 -8.46 23.20 -13.86
CA GLN A 135 -9.05 23.17 -15.20
C GLN A 135 -10.57 23.24 -15.20
N SER A 136 -11.21 23.37 -14.04
CA SER A 136 -12.68 23.49 -13.91
C SER A 136 -13.46 22.38 -14.62
N LYS A 137 -12.86 21.20 -14.75
CA LYS A 137 -13.51 20.02 -15.33
C LYS A 137 -14.49 19.41 -14.35
N THR A 138 -15.50 18.74 -14.88
CA THR A 138 -16.43 17.97 -14.06
C THR A 138 -15.70 16.77 -13.43
N GLU A 139 -16.23 16.26 -12.29
CA GLU A 139 -15.66 15.09 -11.62
C GLU A 139 -15.60 13.86 -12.54
N LEU A 140 -16.61 13.71 -13.44
CA LEU A 140 -16.64 12.62 -14.41
C LEU A 140 -15.54 12.76 -15.45
N GLU A 141 -15.32 13.95 -16.00
CA GLU A 141 -14.24 14.20 -16.97
C GLU A 141 -12.87 13.99 -16.33
N ALA A 142 -12.66 14.45 -15.10
CA ALA A 142 -11.43 14.25 -14.38
C ALA A 142 -11.17 12.75 -14.13
N ALA A 143 -12.20 11.99 -13.74
CA ALA A 143 -12.09 10.54 -13.57
C ALA A 143 -11.75 9.81 -14.88
N LEU A 144 -12.39 10.19 -15.99
CA LEU A 144 -12.10 9.60 -17.31
C LEU A 144 -10.68 9.89 -17.78
N LEU A 145 -10.14 11.07 -17.48
CA LEU A 145 -8.75 11.43 -17.81
C LEU A 145 -7.71 10.64 -17.00
N VAL A 146 -8.06 10.17 -15.80
CA VAL A 146 -7.18 9.35 -14.96
C VAL A 146 -7.36 7.85 -15.23
N THR A 147 -8.49 7.42 -15.78
CA THR A 147 -8.79 6.02 -16.10
C THR A 147 -7.69 5.32 -16.93
N PRO A 148 -7.02 5.94 -17.92
CA PRO A 148 -5.94 5.30 -18.67
C PRO A 148 -4.80 4.80 -17.78
N ILE A 149 -4.53 5.44 -16.65
CA ILE A 149 -3.46 5.01 -15.72
C ILE A 149 -3.79 3.63 -15.14
N THR A 150 -5.03 3.46 -14.65
CA THR A 150 -5.47 2.17 -14.10
C THR A 150 -5.59 1.09 -15.18
N ALA A 151 -6.03 1.45 -16.40
CA ALA A 151 -6.05 0.55 -17.53
C ALA A 151 -4.64 0.06 -17.92
N MET A 152 -3.66 0.95 -17.95
CA MET A 152 -2.27 0.59 -18.21
C MET A 152 -1.69 -0.32 -17.11
N ILE A 153 -1.98 -0.07 -15.84
CA ILE A 153 -1.56 -0.96 -14.75
C ILE A 153 -2.15 -2.36 -14.96
N PHE A 154 -3.43 -2.45 -15.28
CA PHE A 154 -4.09 -3.73 -15.52
C PHE A 154 -3.47 -4.52 -16.69
N ILE A 155 -3.13 -3.85 -17.78
CA ILE A 155 -2.54 -4.47 -18.98
C ILE A 155 -1.08 -4.84 -18.75
N PHE A 156 -0.28 -3.93 -18.17
CA PHE A 156 1.16 -4.12 -18.06
C PHE A 156 1.58 -4.93 -16.83
N SER A 157 0.73 -5.08 -15.82
CA SER A 157 1.07 -5.88 -14.63
C SER A 157 1.37 -7.36 -14.98
N PRO A 158 0.51 -8.12 -15.71
CA PRO A 158 0.83 -9.48 -16.11
C PRO A 158 2.02 -9.54 -17.09
N LEU A 159 2.15 -8.54 -17.96
CA LEU A 159 3.28 -8.45 -18.88
C LEU A 159 4.60 -8.26 -18.14
N ALA A 160 4.61 -7.40 -17.13
CA ALA A 160 5.78 -7.19 -16.28
C ALA A 160 6.19 -8.48 -15.54
N ALA A 161 5.24 -9.25 -15.02
CA ALA A 161 5.51 -10.55 -14.40
C ALA A 161 6.23 -11.50 -15.38
N PHE A 162 5.72 -11.62 -16.61
CA PHE A 162 6.35 -12.44 -17.65
C PHE A 162 7.76 -11.96 -18.05
N ILE A 163 7.99 -10.64 -18.05
CA ILE A 163 9.29 -10.07 -18.38
C ILE A 163 10.29 -10.28 -17.22
N ILE A 164 9.83 -10.21 -15.97
CA ILE A 164 10.64 -10.46 -14.77
C ILE A 164 11.23 -11.88 -14.81
N ASP A 165 10.44 -12.87 -15.22
CA ASP A 165 10.90 -14.25 -15.31
C ASP A 165 12.01 -14.44 -16.35
N LYS A 166 12.05 -13.62 -17.42
CA LYS A 166 13.05 -13.72 -18.49
C LYS A 166 14.27 -12.84 -18.27
N LEU A 167 14.10 -11.60 -17.84
CA LEU A 167 15.15 -10.58 -17.78
C LEU A 167 15.64 -10.30 -16.34
N GLY A 168 14.94 -10.85 -15.35
CA GLY A 168 15.20 -10.62 -13.94
C GLY A 168 14.62 -9.30 -13.41
N PRO A 169 14.41 -9.21 -12.08
CA PRO A 169 13.71 -8.08 -11.46
C PRO A 169 14.46 -6.76 -11.57
N ARG A 170 15.80 -6.78 -11.60
CA ARG A 170 16.61 -5.55 -11.61
C ARG A 170 16.38 -4.69 -12.84
N LEU A 171 16.34 -5.30 -14.02
CA LEU A 171 16.15 -4.58 -15.28
C LEU A 171 14.74 -4.02 -15.39
N VAL A 172 13.75 -4.79 -14.96
CA VAL A 172 12.33 -4.37 -15.01
C VAL A 172 12.07 -3.21 -14.06
N ILE A 173 12.59 -3.28 -12.83
CA ILE A 173 12.47 -2.18 -11.86
C ILE A 173 13.19 -0.92 -12.37
N ALA A 174 14.43 -1.06 -12.88
CA ALA A 174 15.20 0.07 -13.40
C ALA A 174 14.52 0.72 -14.60
N SER A 175 13.98 -0.06 -15.54
CA SER A 175 13.24 0.47 -16.69
C SER A 175 11.94 1.18 -16.26
N GLY A 176 11.22 0.64 -15.27
CA GLY A 176 10.04 1.28 -14.72
C GLY A 176 10.34 2.66 -14.12
N PHE A 177 11.37 2.77 -13.28
CA PHE A 177 11.78 4.06 -12.72
C PHE A 177 12.30 5.04 -13.77
N THR A 178 13.02 4.57 -14.79
CA THR A 178 13.47 5.44 -15.90
C THR A 178 12.29 5.99 -16.69
N LEU A 179 11.29 5.17 -16.98
CA LEU A 179 10.06 5.62 -17.64
C LEU A 179 9.27 6.60 -16.76
N MET A 180 9.20 6.36 -15.44
CA MET A 180 8.60 7.33 -14.52
C MET A 180 9.31 8.68 -14.58
N VAL A 181 10.63 8.71 -14.48
CA VAL A 181 11.40 9.97 -14.58
C VAL A 181 11.17 10.65 -15.91
N ALA A 182 11.20 9.92 -17.02
CA ALA A 182 10.97 10.48 -18.35
C ALA A 182 9.56 11.06 -18.55
N ALA A 183 8.56 10.53 -17.86
CA ALA A 183 7.18 11.02 -17.92
C ALA A 183 6.96 12.35 -17.17
N TYR A 184 7.93 12.78 -16.32
CA TYR A 184 7.85 14.02 -15.54
C TYR A 184 8.68 15.18 -16.10
N ILE A 185 9.46 14.94 -17.14
CA ILE A 185 10.23 15.97 -17.86
C ILE A 185 9.44 16.45 -19.08
#